data_025f02f4d0f4f050a20f90f038e57073
#
_entry.id   025f02f4d0f4f050a20f90f038e57073
#
_cell.length_a   1.000
_cell.length_b   1.000
_cell.length_c   1.000
_cell.angle_alpha   90.00
_cell.angle_beta   90.00
_cell.angle_gamma   90.00
#
_symmetry.space_group_name_H-M   'P 1'
#
loop_
_entity.id
_entity.type
_entity.pdbx_description
1 polymer ?
#
loop_
_entity_poly.entity_id
_entity_poly.type
_entity_poly.pdbx_seq_one_letter_code
_entity_poly.pdbx_strand_id
1 'polypeptide(L)'
;MDLYEHQARELFDRYGVPVPEAQVADTARAARAAAEALDADRHGVVVKAQVKTGGRGKAGGVKRAADAAAAEITARQMLGMDIKGHTVHSVMLAGPVAVEQEFYISYVLDRAAGRFMAIASAEGGMEIEEVAAARPEAVARIPVDPAEGVTDEKAAEIAAAAGLPADTAPVLRRLWRVLESEDALLVEVNPLVRTADGAIVALDGKVTLDDNARFRQTRWGDATEPAEATELGRLEAAAAAKGLNYVKLDGEVGVIGNGAGLVMSTLDVVAGCGARPANFLDIGGGASAQVMADGLSVVLGDPAVKSLLVNVFGGITACDAVADGITQALGRIRLTKPLVVRLDGNNAELGRAILDEHPHPLLEQRTTMDGAAQRAAELATSAATAA
;
A
#
# COMPACT_ATOMS: atom_id res chain seq x y z
N MET A 1 -1.56 -4.75 -4.26
CA MET A 1 -0.48 -5.39 -3.44
C MET A 1 0.87 -4.95 -3.95
N ASP A 2 1.70 -4.30 -3.10
CA ASP A 2 3.07 -3.96 -3.46
C ASP A 2 3.99 -5.18 -3.32
N LEU A 3 4.84 -5.38 -4.32
CA LEU A 3 5.86 -6.43 -4.30
C LEU A 3 7.17 -5.91 -3.70
N TYR A 4 7.95 -6.82 -3.10
CA TYR A 4 9.37 -6.56 -2.83
C TYR A 4 10.15 -6.47 -4.15
N GLU A 5 11.29 -5.80 -4.13
CA GLU A 5 12.14 -5.68 -5.32
C GLU A 5 12.52 -7.06 -5.93
N HIS A 6 12.87 -8.04 -5.10
CA HIS A 6 13.21 -9.37 -5.59
C HIS A 6 12.03 -10.04 -6.31
N GLN A 7 10.79 -9.87 -5.81
CA GLN A 7 9.57 -10.38 -6.44
C GLN A 7 9.30 -9.68 -7.79
N ALA A 8 9.44 -8.35 -7.82
CA ALA A 8 9.33 -7.57 -9.06
C ALA A 8 10.36 -8.04 -10.11
N ARG A 9 11.60 -8.32 -9.69
CA ARG A 9 12.66 -8.87 -10.55
C ARG A 9 12.34 -10.25 -11.09
N GLU A 10 11.77 -11.15 -10.28
CA GLU A 10 11.32 -12.47 -10.74
C GLU A 10 10.26 -12.35 -11.85
N LEU A 11 9.36 -11.36 -11.74
CA LEU A 11 8.43 -11.05 -12.82
C LEU A 11 9.18 -10.54 -14.05
N PHE A 12 10.10 -9.61 -13.90
CA PHE A 12 10.88 -9.06 -15.00
C PHE A 12 11.63 -10.16 -15.76
N ASP A 13 12.32 -11.03 -15.06
CA ASP A 13 13.05 -12.16 -15.66
C ASP A 13 12.09 -13.10 -16.41
N ARG A 14 10.95 -13.44 -15.81
CA ARG A 14 9.91 -14.29 -16.43
C ARG A 14 9.42 -13.75 -17.78
N TYR A 15 9.30 -12.42 -17.89
CA TYR A 15 8.88 -11.75 -19.12
C TYR A 15 10.05 -11.36 -20.02
N GLY A 16 11.26 -11.80 -19.68
CA GLY A 16 12.48 -11.60 -20.47
C GLY A 16 13.04 -10.17 -20.42
N VAL A 17 12.66 -9.37 -19.41
CA VAL A 17 13.34 -8.11 -19.09
C VAL A 17 14.70 -8.46 -18.48
N PRO A 18 15.83 -7.98 -19.05
CA PRO A 18 17.13 -8.29 -18.50
C PRO A 18 17.31 -7.70 -17.10
N VAL A 19 17.73 -8.54 -16.17
CA VAL A 19 18.02 -8.18 -14.77
C VAL A 19 19.37 -8.80 -14.36
N PRO A 20 20.14 -8.20 -13.43
CA PRO A 20 21.36 -8.81 -12.94
C PRO A 20 21.05 -10.11 -12.19
N GLU A 21 21.96 -11.06 -12.13
CA GLU A 21 21.81 -12.23 -11.25
C GLU A 21 21.73 -11.79 -9.79
N ALA A 22 20.80 -12.37 -9.00
CA ALA A 22 20.64 -12.01 -7.60
C ALA A 22 20.10 -13.16 -6.76
N GLN A 23 20.35 -13.09 -5.44
CA GLN A 23 19.87 -14.03 -4.43
C GLN A 23 19.37 -13.29 -3.21
N VAL A 24 18.34 -13.84 -2.55
CA VAL A 24 17.75 -13.28 -1.31
C VAL A 24 18.29 -14.03 -0.11
N ALA A 25 18.52 -13.30 0.99
CA ALA A 25 18.99 -13.84 2.24
C ALA A 25 18.28 -13.16 3.44
N ASP A 26 17.86 -13.94 4.41
CA ASP A 26 17.21 -13.50 5.67
C ASP A 26 18.17 -13.48 6.87
N THR A 27 19.38 -13.97 6.69
CA THR A 27 20.44 -13.98 7.68
C THR A 27 21.77 -13.53 7.10
N ALA A 28 22.64 -12.96 7.92
CA ALA A 28 23.97 -12.55 7.50
C ALA A 28 24.81 -13.72 6.95
N ARG A 29 24.65 -14.93 7.51
CA ARG A 29 25.33 -16.14 7.01
C ARG A 29 24.83 -16.56 5.64
N ALA A 30 23.51 -16.51 5.41
CA ALA A 30 22.91 -16.78 4.10
C ALA A 30 23.37 -15.74 3.08
N ALA A 31 23.49 -14.46 3.46
CA ALA A 31 24.00 -13.41 2.61
C ALA A 31 25.45 -13.67 2.16
N ARG A 32 26.31 -14.19 3.05
CA ARG A 32 27.66 -14.62 2.66
C ARG A 32 27.62 -15.73 1.62
N ALA A 33 26.84 -16.78 1.85
CA ALA A 33 26.73 -17.89 0.91
C ALA A 33 26.18 -17.44 -0.46
N ALA A 34 25.20 -16.53 -0.45
CA ALA A 34 24.66 -15.91 -1.68
C ALA A 34 25.73 -15.09 -2.41
N ALA A 35 26.55 -14.32 -1.68
CA ALA A 35 27.65 -13.56 -2.27
C ALA A 35 28.74 -14.48 -2.86
N GLU A 36 29.09 -15.58 -2.18
CA GLU A 36 30.02 -16.60 -2.71
C GLU A 36 29.47 -17.21 -4.03
N ALA A 37 28.18 -17.53 -4.09
CA ALA A 37 27.53 -18.06 -5.27
C ALA A 37 27.50 -17.07 -6.45
N LEU A 38 27.50 -15.76 -6.17
CA LEU A 38 27.57 -14.67 -7.16
C LEU A 38 29.02 -14.25 -7.48
N ASP A 39 30.03 -15.03 -7.09
CA ASP A 39 31.46 -14.77 -7.32
C ASP A 39 31.90 -13.38 -6.80
N ALA A 40 31.39 -13.01 -5.60
CA ALA A 40 31.60 -11.69 -5.01
C ALA A 40 33.09 -11.40 -4.72
N ASP A 41 33.91 -12.42 -4.46
CA ASP A 41 35.34 -12.25 -4.19
C ASP A 41 36.11 -11.74 -5.41
N ARG A 42 35.50 -11.89 -6.61
CA ARG A 42 36.09 -11.43 -7.86
C ARG A 42 35.55 -10.09 -8.34
N HIS A 43 34.25 -9.85 -8.14
CA HIS A 43 33.55 -8.72 -8.75
C HIS A 43 32.87 -7.81 -7.74
N GLY A 44 32.78 -8.23 -6.47
CA GLY A 44 31.90 -7.61 -5.47
C GLY A 44 30.43 -7.91 -5.73
N VAL A 45 29.59 -7.44 -4.83
CA VAL A 45 28.11 -7.50 -4.94
C VAL A 45 27.47 -6.22 -4.42
N VAL A 46 26.21 -5.99 -4.81
CA VAL A 46 25.38 -4.95 -4.23
C VAL A 46 24.38 -5.60 -3.28
N VAL A 47 24.41 -5.19 -2.00
CA VAL A 47 23.46 -5.64 -0.96
C VAL A 47 22.34 -4.62 -0.86
N LYS A 48 21.09 -5.08 -1.00
CA LYS A 48 19.88 -4.23 -1.04
C LYS A 48 18.86 -4.71 -0.02
N ALA A 49 18.50 -3.84 0.91
CA ALA A 49 17.41 -4.10 1.87
C ALA A 49 16.09 -4.33 1.12
N GLN A 50 15.34 -5.33 1.52
CA GLN A 50 14.03 -5.64 0.95
C GLN A 50 12.92 -5.05 1.82
N VAL A 51 12.35 -3.93 1.38
CA VAL A 51 11.22 -3.24 2.00
C VAL A 51 10.29 -2.70 0.91
N LYS A 52 8.99 -2.56 1.21
CA LYS A 52 7.96 -2.11 0.26
C LYS A 52 7.87 -0.59 0.14
N THR A 53 9.01 0.11 0.20
CA THR A 53 9.08 1.57 0.08
C THR A 53 10.20 2.02 -0.87
N GLY A 54 9.99 3.16 -1.52
CA GLY A 54 11.00 3.79 -2.36
C GLY A 54 12.06 4.56 -1.57
N GLY A 55 13.14 4.97 -2.25
CA GLY A 55 14.20 5.80 -1.66
C GLY A 55 15.14 5.06 -0.68
N ARG A 56 15.22 3.74 -0.76
CA ARG A 56 16.06 2.87 0.08
C ARG A 56 17.53 3.25 0.04
N GLY A 57 18.03 3.68 -1.12
CA GLY A 57 19.42 4.11 -1.30
C GLY A 57 19.77 5.30 -0.40
N LYS A 58 18.92 6.34 -0.37
CA LYS A 58 19.09 7.53 0.50
C LYS A 58 19.05 7.16 2.00
N ALA A 59 18.31 6.09 2.36
CA ALA A 59 18.21 5.59 3.74
C ALA A 59 19.34 4.60 4.13
N GLY A 60 20.33 4.36 3.27
CA GLY A 60 21.43 3.43 3.52
C GLY A 60 21.10 1.95 3.31
N GLY A 61 19.94 1.65 2.71
CA GLY A 61 19.48 0.30 2.38
C GLY A 61 20.07 -0.29 1.10
N VAL A 62 21.01 0.38 0.44
CA VAL A 62 21.75 -0.12 -0.74
C VAL A 62 23.23 0.14 -0.52
N LYS A 63 24.07 -0.89 -0.48
CA LYS A 63 25.52 -0.79 -0.29
C LYS A 63 26.28 -1.79 -1.16
N ARG A 64 27.45 -1.40 -1.64
CA ARG A 64 28.40 -2.31 -2.30
C ARG A 64 29.22 -3.05 -1.26
N ALA A 65 29.45 -4.33 -1.48
CA ALA A 65 30.38 -5.17 -0.73
C ALA A 65 31.45 -5.69 -1.68
N ALA A 66 32.70 -5.60 -1.26
CA ALA A 66 33.83 -5.94 -2.12
C ALA A 66 34.02 -7.46 -2.26
N ASP A 67 33.56 -8.24 -1.28
CA ASP A 67 33.70 -9.69 -1.20
C ASP A 67 32.58 -10.29 -0.35
N ALA A 68 32.54 -11.61 -0.22
CA ALA A 68 31.54 -12.33 0.54
C ALA A 68 31.58 -12.02 2.05
N ALA A 69 32.75 -11.75 2.61
CA ALA A 69 32.88 -11.39 4.02
C ALA A 69 32.31 -9.98 4.29
N ALA A 70 32.59 -9.03 3.41
CA ALA A 70 32.01 -7.68 3.47
C ALA A 70 30.49 -7.72 3.25
N ALA A 71 29.98 -8.61 2.40
CA ALA A 71 28.54 -8.81 2.19
C ALA A 71 27.85 -9.32 3.47
N GLU A 72 28.45 -10.27 4.19
CA GLU A 72 27.96 -10.75 5.49
C GLU A 72 27.85 -9.61 6.52
N ILE A 73 28.90 -8.79 6.63
CA ILE A 73 28.94 -7.64 7.57
C ILE A 73 27.84 -6.63 7.18
N THR A 74 27.73 -6.31 5.89
CA THR A 74 26.73 -5.37 5.38
C THR A 74 25.31 -5.86 5.63
N ALA A 75 25.03 -7.14 5.35
CA ALA A 75 23.73 -7.76 5.61
C ALA A 75 23.38 -7.73 7.12
N ARG A 76 24.35 -8.03 8.00
CA ARG A 76 24.17 -7.96 9.45
C ARG A 76 23.79 -6.55 9.93
N GLN A 77 24.33 -5.51 9.29
CA GLN A 77 24.00 -4.12 9.61
C GLN A 77 22.63 -3.70 9.07
N MET A 78 22.18 -4.28 7.95
CA MET A 78 20.91 -3.94 7.31
C MET A 78 19.72 -4.69 7.91
N LEU A 79 19.90 -5.98 8.26
CA LEU A 79 18.85 -6.77 8.88
C LEU A 79 18.45 -6.16 10.23
N GLY A 80 17.15 -5.91 10.41
CA GLY A 80 16.60 -5.24 11.58
C GLY A 80 16.63 -3.70 11.52
N MET A 81 17.22 -3.07 10.48
CA MET A 81 17.08 -1.61 10.28
C MET A 81 15.65 -1.22 10.07
N ASP A 82 15.29 -0.02 10.52
CA ASP A 82 14.08 0.67 10.09
C ASP A 82 14.38 1.56 8.88
N ILE A 83 13.60 1.39 7.81
CA ILE A 83 13.63 2.25 6.62
C ILE A 83 12.23 2.81 6.40
N LYS A 84 12.00 4.05 6.78
CA LYS A 84 10.71 4.75 6.65
C LYS A 84 9.55 3.99 7.32
N GLY A 85 9.76 3.43 8.51
CA GLY A 85 8.77 2.66 9.25
C GLY A 85 8.67 1.18 8.87
N HIS A 86 9.52 0.70 7.95
CA HIS A 86 9.57 -0.70 7.54
C HIS A 86 10.82 -1.39 8.07
N THR A 87 10.65 -2.45 8.85
CA THR A 87 11.78 -3.26 9.35
C THR A 87 12.33 -4.14 8.22
N VAL A 88 13.64 -4.12 8.03
CA VAL A 88 14.33 -4.97 7.03
C VAL A 88 14.43 -6.41 7.56
N HIS A 89 13.65 -7.33 6.98
CA HIS A 89 13.65 -8.75 7.32
C HIS A 89 14.54 -9.59 6.40
N SER A 90 14.80 -9.10 5.20
CA SER A 90 15.67 -9.78 4.23
C SER A 90 16.47 -8.77 3.39
N VAL A 91 17.57 -9.24 2.83
CA VAL A 91 18.40 -8.51 1.88
C VAL A 91 18.48 -9.28 0.57
N MET A 92 18.62 -8.56 -0.54
CA MET A 92 18.94 -9.13 -1.83
C MET A 92 20.39 -8.78 -2.17
N LEU A 93 21.14 -9.76 -2.62
CA LEU A 93 22.49 -9.59 -3.16
C LEU A 93 22.39 -9.67 -4.68
N ALA A 94 22.93 -8.70 -5.37
CA ALA A 94 22.91 -8.64 -6.85
C ALA A 94 24.32 -8.45 -7.39
N GLY A 95 24.60 -9.09 -8.52
CA GLY A 95 25.84 -8.90 -9.26
C GLY A 95 26.03 -7.42 -9.66
N PRO A 96 27.25 -6.89 -9.64
CA PRO A 96 27.52 -5.53 -10.05
C PRO A 96 27.32 -5.36 -11.56
N VAL A 97 26.84 -4.19 -11.98
CA VAL A 97 26.68 -3.83 -13.38
C VAL A 97 27.51 -2.60 -13.70
N ALA A 98 28.22 -2.61 -14.83
CA ALA A 98 28.97 -1.45 -15.33
C ALA A 98 28.02 -0.49 -16.03
N VAL A 99 27.49 0.47 -15.28
CA VAL A 99 26.50 1.44 -15.76
C VAL A 99 27.18 2.53 -16.57
N GLU A 100 26.70 2.77 -17.81
CA GLU A 100 27.08 3.88 -18.66
C GLU A 100 26.03 5.02 -18.60
N GLN A 101 24.74 4.65 -18.67
CA GLN A 101 23.62 5.59 -18.64
C GLN A 101 22.50 5.04 -17.78
N GLU A 102 21.78 5.95 -17.11
CA GLU A 102 20.63 5.62 -16.26
C GLU A 102 19.37 6.29 -16.80
N PHE A 103 18.28 5.53 -16.89
CA PHE A 103 16.98 5.96 -17.39
C PHE A 103 15.89 5.66 -16.37
N TYR A 104 14.78 6.38 -16.48
CA TYR A 104 13.55 6.09 -15.76
C TYR A 104 12.48 5.60 -16.72
N ILE A 105 11.72 4.60 -16.32
CA ILE A 105 10.48 4.18 -16.99
C ILE A 105 9.47 3.66 -15.98
N SER A 106 8.23 4.09 -16.12
CA SER A 106 7.10 3.46 -15.47
C SER A 106 5.87 3.39 -16.37
N TYR A 107 5.06 2.37 -16.14
CA TYR A 107 3.69 2.28 -16.61
C TYR A 107 2.76 2.37 -15.41
N VAL A 108 1.79 3.27 -15.44
CA VAL A 108 0.88 3.52 -14.32
C VAL A 108 -0.55 3.68 -14.83
N LEU A 109 -1.52 3.24 -14.03
CA LEU A 109 -2.92 3.54 -14.28
C LEU A 109 -3.22 4.99 -13.87
N ASP A 110 -3.43 5.87 -14.85
CA ASP A 110 -3.93 7.22 -14.62
C ASP A 110 -5.46 7.18 -14.47
N ARG A 111 -5.91 7.20 -13.22
CA ARG A 111 -7.33 7.13 -12.89
C ARG A 111 -8.09 8.37 -13.30
N ALA A 112 -7.46 9.55 -13.30
CA ALA A 112 -8.08 10.80 -13.70
C ALA A 112 -8.34 10.84 -15.20
N ALA A 113 -7.41 10.35 -16.01
CA ALA A 113 -7.54 10.24 -17.45
C ALA A 113 -8.28 8.96 -17.92
N GLY A 114 -8.51 7.99 -17.01
CA GLY A 114 -9.14 6.70 -17.33
C GLY A 114 -8.34 5.85 -18.32
N ARG A 115 -7.00 5.96 -18.29
CA ARG A 115 -6.09 5.25 -19.21
C ARG A 115 -4.76 4.92 -18.57
N PHE A 116 -3.98 4.09 -19.21
CA PHE A 116 -2.60 3.89 -18.80
C PHE A 116 -1.69 5.01 -19.34
N MET A 117 -0.62 5.27 -18.60
CA MET A 117 0.38 6.27 -18.93
C MET A 117 1.77 5.64 -18.86
N ALA A 118 2.57 5.80 -19.90
CA ALA A 118 4.01 5.60 -19.84
C ALA A 118 4.67 6.91 -19.40
N ILE A 119 5.47 6.86 -18.34
CA ILE A 119 6.27 7.98 -17.85
C ILE A 119 7.72 7.57 -18.01
N ALA A 120 8.50 8.34 -18.78
CA ALA A 120 9.87 7.99 -19.08
C ALA A 120 10.79 9.22 -19.08
N SER A 121 12.06 9.03 -18.73
CA SER A 121 13.06 10.09 -18.71
C SER A 121 14.46 9.53 -19.01
N ALA A 122 15.28 10.30 -19.70
CA ALA A 122 16.73 10.02 -19.85
C ALA A 122 17.51 10.26 -18.55
N GLU A 123 16.85 10.67 -17.47
CA GLU A 123 17.41 10.91 -16.16
C GLU A 123 16.86 9.88 -15.16
N GLY A 124 17.59 8.78 -14.96
CA GLY A 124 17.29 7.73 -14.00
C GLY A 124 18.11 7.85 -12.71
N GLY A 125 17.83 6.93 -11.76
CA GLY A 125 18.53 6.88 -10.48
C GLY A 125 18.15 7.99 -9.48
N MET A 126 17.19 8.84 -9.83
CA MET A 126 16.67 9.96 -9.01
C MET A 126 15.18 9.82 -8.78
N GLU A 127 14.63 10.57 -7.83
CA GLU A 127 13.17 10.67 -7.65
C GLU A 127 12.57 11.43 -8.86
N ILE A 128 11.71 10.75 -9.61
CA ILE A 128 11.13 11.30 -10.85
C ILE A 128 10.28 12.56 -10.59
N GLU A 129 9.71 12.66 -9.40
CA GLU A 129 8.94 13.83 -8.95
C GLU A 129 9.84 15.07 -8.83
N GLU A 130 11.07 14.91 -8.34
CA GLU A 130 12.06 16.00 -8.27
C GLU A 130 12.47 16.46 -9.68
N VAL A 131 12.65 15.50 -10.61
CA VAL A 131 12.94 15.80 -12.03
C VAL A 131 11.76 16.53 -12.66
N ALA A 132 10.54 16.03 -12.48
CA ALA A 132 9.34 16.63 -13.04
C ALA A 132 9.03 18.03 -12.50
N ALA A 133 9.37 18.31 -11.24
CA ALA A 133 9.20 19.63 -10.63
C ALA A 133 10.25 20.65 -11.13
N ALA A 134 11.51 20.20 -11.29
CA ALA A 134 12.61 21.09 -11.71
C ALA A 134 12.67 21.27 -13.23
N ARG A 135 12.37 20.20 -13.99
CA ARG A 135 12.49 20.14 -15.46
C ARG A 135 11.37 19.28 -16.05
N PRO A 136 10.12 19.79 -16.09
CA PRO A 136 8.97 19.03 -16.57
C PRO A 136 9.14 18.51 -18.02
N GLU A 137 9.93 19.20 -18.84
CA GLU A 137 10.26 18.79 -20.22
C GLU A 137 11.18 17.57 -20.29
N ALA A 138 11.90 17.23 -19.22
CA ALA A 138 12.74 16.04 -19.16
C ALA A 138 11.96 14.75 -18.89
N VAL A 139 10.65 14.86 -18.59
CA VAL A 139 9.77 13.75 -18.28
C VAL A 139 8.70 13.62 -19.35
N ALA A 140 8.83 12.61 -20.21
CA ALA A 140 7.82 12.29 -21.21
C ALA A 140 6.64 11.56 -20.55
N ARG A 141 5.41 11.92 -20.92
CA ARG A 141 4.16 11.29 -20.50
C ARG A 141 3.35 10.91 -21.73
N ILE A 142 3.33 9.65 -22.05
CA ILE A 142 2.73 9.10 -23.28
C ILE A 142 1.54 8.23 -22.89
N PRO A 143 0.31 8.58 -23.32
CA PRO A 143 -0.86 7.74 -23.10
C PRO A 143 -0.71 6.39 -23.81
N VAL A 144 -1.15 5.32 -23.13
CA VAL A 144 -1.20 3.97 -23.70
C VAL A 144 -2.67 3.50 -23.69
N ASP A 145 -3.18 3.15 -24.85
CA ASP A 145 -4.51 2.54 -24.98
C ASP A 145 -4.42 1.07 -24.52
N PRO A 146 -5.21 0.64 -23.53
CA PRO A 146 -5.18 -0.73 -23.05
C PRO A 146 -5.60 -1.78 -24.09
N ALA A 147 -6.37 -1.39 -25.12
CA ALA A 147 -6.77 -2.30 -26.20
C ALA A 147 -5.65 -2.55 -27.22
N GLU A 148 -4.78 -1.58 -27.43
CA GLU A 148 -3.64 -1.68 -28.36
C GLU A 148 -2.36 -2.11 -27.63
N GLY A 149 -2.20 -1.69 -26.40
CA GLY A 149 -0.99 -1.91 -25.58
C GLY A 149 0.22 -1.15 -26.08
N VAL A 150 1.41 -1.66 -25.74
CA VAL A 150 2.69 -1.12 -26.21
C VAL A 150 3.23 -2.00 -27.35
N THR A 151 2.90 -1.60 -28.60
CA THR A 151 3.46 -2.17 -29.82
C THR A 151 4.93 -1.77 -30.00
N ASP A 152 5.59 -2.28 -31.05
CA ASP A 152 6.97 -1.86 -31.37
C ASP A 152 7.01 -0.36 -31.72
N GLU A 153 5.99 0.15 -32.45
CA GLU A 153 5.86 1.55 -32.79
C GLU A 153 5.64 2.43 -31.55
N LYS A 154 4.75 1.98 -30.64
CA LYS A 154 4.50 2.69 -29.39
C LYS A 154 5.72 2.71 -28.47
N ALA A 155 6.46 1.60 -28.39
CA ALA A 155 7.72 1.55 -27.64
C ALA A 155 8.78 2.50 -28.21
N ALA A 156 8.89 2.57 -29.55
CA ALA A 156 9.78 3.52 -30.22
C ALA A 156 9.35 4.97 -29.99
N GLU A 157 8.03 5.27 -30.00
CA GLU A 157 7.48 6.59 -29.66
C GLU A 157 7.86 6.99 -28.24
N ILE A 158 7.66 6.10 -27.25
CA ILE A 158 8.01 6.36 -25.85
C ILE A 158 9.51 6.63 -25.72
N ALA A 159 10.36 5.78 -26.31
CA ALA A 159 11.79 5.95 -26.26
C ALA A 159 12.24 7.29 -26.87
N ALA A 160 11.73 7.64 -28.06
CA ALA A 160 12.06 8.90 -28.73
C ALA A 160 11.61 10.12 -27.95
N ALA A 161 10.37 10.11 -27.41
CA ALA A 161 9.83 11.23 -26.64
C ALA A 161 10.60 11.50 -25.33
N ALA A 162 11.16 10.45 -24.71
CA ALA A 162 11.93 10.55 -23.48
C ALA A 162 13.45 10.70 -23.73
N GLY A 163 13.90 10.74 -24.97
CA GLY A 163 15.33 10.80 -25.32
C GLY A 163 16.10 9.52 -24.96
N LEU A 164 15.41 8.37 -24.88
CA LEU A 164 16.04 7.09 -24.61
C LEU A 164 16.66 6.51 -25.91
N PRO A 165 17.74 5.72 -25.81
CA PRO A 165 18.28 5.00 -26.95
C PRO A 165 17.23 4.03 -27.55
N ALA A 166 17.24 3.87 -28.87
CA ALA A 166 16.27 3.02 -29.58
C ALA A 166 16.29 1.55 -29.15
N ASP A 167 17.43 1.06 -28.67
CA ASP A 167 17.60 -0.29 -28.15
C ASP A 167 16.88 -0.55 -26.81
N THR A 168 16.32 0.48 -26.17
CA THR A 168 15.43 0.34 -25.00
C THR A 168 14.03 -0.16 -25.40
N ALA A 169 13.56 0.08 -26.62
CA ALA A 169 12.19 -0.22 -27.04
C ALA A 169 11.74 -1.68 -26.79
N PRO A 170 12.56 -2.73 -27.03
CA PRO A 170 12.18 -4.11 -26.70
C PRO A 170 11.94 -4.33 -25.20
N VAL A 171 12.68 -3.63 -24.32
CA VAL A 171 12.52 -3.72 -22.86
C VAL A 171 11.25 -2.99 -22.43
N LEU A 172 10.96 -1.82 -23.00
CA LEU A 172 9.72 -1.08 -22.75
C LEU A 172 8.48 -1.93 -23.04
N ARG A 173 8.49 -2.63 -24.19
CA ARG A 173 7.40 -3.54 -24.55
C ARG A 173 7.26 -4.72 -23.58
N ARG A 174 8.37 -5.28 -23.08
CA ARG A 174 8.34 -6.38 -22.11
C ARG A 174 7.80 -5.93 -20.75
N LEU A 175 8.16 -4.74 -20.30
CA LEU A 175 7.63 -4.14 -19.06
C LEU A 175 6.12 -3.89 -19.15
N TRP A 176 5.62 -3.46 -20.33
CA TRP A 176 4.17 -3.38 -20.56
C TRP A 176 3.49 -4.74 -20.42
N ARG A 177 4.10 -5.80 -20.97
CA ARG A 177 3.57 -7.17 -20.84
C ARG A 177 3.53 -7.64 -19.39
N VAL A 178 4.46 -7.21 -18.54
CA VAL A 178 4.38 -7.45 -17.09
C VAL A 178 3.11 -6.79 -16.53
N LEU A 179 2.89 -5.51 -16.82
CA LEU A 179 1.72 -4.77 -16.33
C LEU A 179 0.41 -5.44 -16.76
N GLU A 180 0.26 -5.75 -18.03
CA GLU A 180 -0.94 -6.33 -18.59
C GLU A 180 -1.20 -7.76 -18.09
N SER A 181 -0.19 -8.63 -18.13
CA SER A 181 -0.35 -10.05 -17.83
C SER A 181 -0.44 -10.35 -16.33
N GLU A 182 0.12 -9.49 -15.48
CA GLU A 182 0.07 -9.63 -14.03
C GLU A 182 -1.00 -8.72 -13.39
N ASP A 183 -1.90 -8.13 -14.18
CA ASP A 183 -2.90 -7.18 -13.66
C ASP A 183 -2.27 -6.13 -12.74
N ALA A 184 -1.13 -5.54 -13.15
CA ALA A 184 -0.45 -4.55 -12.34
C ALA A 184 -1.05 -3.15 -12.54
N LEU A 185 -1.04 -2.35 -11.49
CA LEU A 185 -1.43 -0.93 -11.50
C LEU A 185 -0.22 -0.02 -11.72
N LEU A 186 0.97 -0.52 -11.39
CA LEU A 186 2.25 0.14 -11.56
C LEU A 186 3.32 -0.90 -11.91
N VAL A 187 4.12 -0.60 -12.91
CA VAL A 187 5.40 -1.24 -13.19
C VAL A 187 6.43 -0.13 -13.38
N GLU A 188 7.43 -0.05 -12.51
CA GLU A 188 8.45 0.98 -12.53
C GLU A 188 9.83 0.36 -12.51
N VAL A 189 10.76 0.93 -13.28
CA VAL A 189 12.18 0.62 -13.26
C VAL A 189 12.96 1.92 -13.07
N ASN A 190 13.70 2.00 -11.96
CA ASN A 190 14.50 3.18 -11.63
C ASN A 190 15.76 2.81 -10.82
N PRO A 191 16.93 2.69 -11.50
CA PRO A 191 17.15 2.95 -12.92
C PRO A 191 16.97 1.73 -13.84
N LEU A 192 16.53 1.98 -15.06
CA LEU A 192 16.82 1.16 -16.22
C LEU A 192 18.18 1.65 -16.75
N VAL A 193 19.12 0.77 -17.00
CA VAL A 193 20.47 1.20 -17.38
C VAL A 193 20.89 0.68 -18.73
N ARG A 194 21.76 1.46 -19.39
CA ARG A 194 22.62 0.98 -20.47
C ARG A 194 23.98 0.64 -19.90
N THR A 195 24.44 -0.55 -20.17
CA THR A 195 25.75 -1.02 -19.74
C THR A 195 26.84 -0.65 -20.76
N ALA A 196 28.10 -0.71 -20.35
CA ALA A 196 29.24 -0.37 -21.22
C ALA A 196 29.37 -1.26 -22.46
N ASP A 197 28.81 -2.47 -22.44
CA ASP A 197 28.71 -3.40 -23.57
C ASP A 197 27.41 -3.21 -24.39
N GLY A 198 26.59 -2.22 -24.04
CA GLY A 198 25.39 -1.81 -24.76
C GLY A 198 24.12 -2.58 -24.37
N ALA A 199 24.15 -3.44 -23.36
CA ALA A 199 22.93 -4.12 -22.89
C ALA A 199 22.01 -3.16 -22.13
N ILE A 200 20.69 -3.36 -22.23
CA ILE A 200 19.69 -2.64 -21.45
C ILE A 200 19.23 -3.55 -20.31
N VAL A 201 19.41 -3.11 -19.06
CA VAL A 201 19.21 -3.92 -17.84
C VAL A 201 18.39 -3.15 -16.80
N ALA A 202 17.41 -3.79 -16.19
CA ALA A 202 16.66 -3.23 -15.06
C ALA A 202 17.43 -3.50 -13.75
N LEU A 203 17.93 -2.44 -13.11
CA LEU A 203 18.69 -2.59 -11.85
C LEU A 203 17.80 -2.58 -10.62
N ASP A 204 16.70 -1.87 -10.66
CA ASP A 204 15.70 -1.84 -9.58
C ASP A 204 14.32 -1.95 -10.21
N GLY A 205 13.35 -2.42 -9.45
CA GLY A 205 11.99 -2.57 -9.92
C GLY A 205 10.97 -2.45 -8.81
N LYS A 206 9.88 -1.77 -9.13
CA LYS A 206 8.71 -1.66 -8.28
C LYS A 206 7.48 -2.09 -9.07
N VAL A 207 6.71 -3.01 -8.51
CA VAL A 207 5.46 -3.49 -9.10
C VAL A 207 4.37 -3.45 -8.05
N THR A 208 3.24 -2.83 -8.41
CA THR A 208 2.01 -2.86 -7.62
C THR A 208 0.96 -3.65 -8.38
N LEU A 209 0.52 -4.76 -7.84
CA LEU A 209 -0.52 -5.62 -8.41
C LEU A 209 -1.91 -5.17 -7.97
N ASP A 210 -2.93 -5.39 -8.81
CA ASP A 210 -4.32 -5.14 -8.45
C ASP A 210 -4.88 -6.30 -7.62
N ASP A 211 -5.09 -6.09 -6.33
CA ASP A 211 -5.68 -7.09 -5.44
C ASP A 211 -7.05 -7.58 -5.90
N ASN A 212 -7.80 -6.77 -6.65
CA ASN A 212 -9.09 -7.18 -7.20
C ASN A 212 -8.97 -8.26 -8.29
N ALA A 213 -7.79 -8.41 -8.90
CA ALA A 213 -7.52 -9.44 -9.90
C ALA A 213 -7.02 -10.77 -9.28
N ARG A 214 -6.82 -10.86 -7.95
CA ARG A 214 -6.28 -12.03 -7.25
C ARG A 214 -7.03 -13.32 -7.60
N PHE A 215 -8.34 -13.26 -7.80
CA PHE A 215 -9.17 -14.43 -8.14
C PHE A 215 -8.75 -15.13 -9.44
N ARG A 216 -8.10 -14.42 -10.36
CA ARG A 216 -7.60 -14.98 -11.64
C ARG A 216 -6.08 -15.14 -11.68
N GLN A 217 -5.35 -14.58 -10.74
CA GLN A 217 -3.89 -14.61 -10.65
C GLN A 217 -3.43 -15.65 -9.62
N THR A 218 -3.67 -16.91 -9.90
CA THR A 218 -3.33 -18.04 -9.00
C THR A 218 -1.84 -18.16 -8.70
N ARG A 219 -0.98 -17.55 -9.54
CA ARG A 219 0.47 -17.55 -9.38
C ARG A 219 0.99 -16.64 -8.26
N TRP A 220 0.18 -15.65 -7.82
CA TRP A 220 0.60 -14.76 -6.74
C TRP A 220 0.69 -15.45 -5.39
N GLY A 221 0.18 -16.70 -5.33
CA GLY A 221 0.18 -17.54 -4.13
C GLY A 221 -0.62 -16.92 -2.98
N ASP A 222 -0.50 -17.52 -1.82
CA ASP A 222 -0.94 -16.92 -0.56
C ASP A 222 0.11 -15.92 -0.06
N ALA A 223 0.57 -15.02 -0.93
CA ALA A 223 1.53 -13.96 -0.59
C ALA A 223 0.91 -12.93 0.39
N THR A 224 0.14 -13.43 1.33
CA THR A 224 -0.09 -12.86 2.63
C THR A 224 1.15 -13.13 3.48
N GLU A 225 2.28 -12.54 3.09
CA GLU A 225 3.25 -12.24 4.14
C GLU A 225 2.52 -11.38 5.18
N PRO A 226 2.67 -11.69 6.48
CA PRO A 226 2.05 -10.89 7.52
C PRO A 226 2.39 -9.43 7.23
N ALA A 227 1.38 -8.57 7.18
CA ALA A 227 1.57 -7.14 6.99
C ALA A 227 2.70 -6.70 7.91
N GLU A 228 3.68 -6.01 7.35
CA GLU A 228 4.86 -5.57 8.10
C GLU A 228 4.42 -5.02 9.45
N ALA A 229 5.18 -5.32 10.51
CA ALA A 229 4.83 -5.10 11.92
C ALA A 229 4.74 -3.61 12.33
N THR A 230 4.41 -2.73 11.40
CA THR A 230 3.98 -1.37 11.72
C THR A 230 2.61 -1.42 12.40
N GLU A 231 2.35 -0.51 13.31
CA GLU A 231 1.04 -0.39 13.98
C GLU A 231 -0.10 -0.22 12.96
N LEU A 232 0.17 0.51 11.88
CA LEU A 232 -0.69 0.71 10.72
C LEU A 232 -1.01 -0.64 10.04
N GLY A 233 0.00 -1.40 9.63
CA GLY A 233 -0.17 -2.68 8.95
C GLY A 233 -0.83 -3.74 9.83
N ARG A 234 -0.66 -3.69 11.16
CA ARG A 234 -1.32 -4.63 12.08
C ARG A 234 -2.83 -4.43 12.14
N LEU A 235 -3.31 -3.17 12.18
CA LEU A 235 -4.75 -2.87 12.21
C LEU A 235 -5.42 -3.25 10.89
N GLU A 236 -4.81 -2.91 9.77
CA GLU A 236 -5.29 -3.26 8.43
C GLU A 236 -5.28 -4.78 8.20
N ALA A 237 -4.22 -5.48 8.63
CA ALA A 237 -4.14 -6.93 8.58
C ALA A 237 -5.19 -7.60 9.47
N ALA A 238 -5.38 -7.09 10.69
CA ALA A 238 -6.41 -7.60 11.60
C ALA A 238 -7.83 -7.40 11.06
N ALA A 239 -8.07 -6.29 10.36
CA ALA A 239 -9.32 -6.03 9.67
C ALA A 239 -9.52 -6.94 8.45
N ALA A 240 -8.49 -7.10 7.62
CA ALA A 240 -8.51 -7.96 6.44
C ALA A 240 -8.74 -9.43 6.80
N ALA A 241 -8.12 -9.93 7.88
CA ALA A 241 -8.34 -11.27 8.40
C ALA A 241 -9.79 -11.54 8.83
N LYS A 242 -10.56 -10.46 9.10
CA LYS A 242 -11.99 -10.49 9.46
C LYS A 242 -12.91 -10.14 8.28
N GLY A 243 -12.34 -9.96 7.08
CA GLY A 243 -13.09 -9.58 5.89
C GLY A 243 -13.62 -8.14 5.92
N LEU A 244 -13.03 -7.25 6.73
CA LEU A 244 -13.42 -5.87 6.85
C LEU A 244 -12.63 -4.96 5.90
N ASN A 245 -13.34 -4.02 5.29
CA ASN A 245 -12.72 -2.99 4.45
C ASN A 245 -12.32 -1.78 5.32
N TYR A 246 -11.09 -1.81 5.82
CA TYR A 246 -10.53 -0.83 6.75
C TYR A 246 -9.33 -0.12 6.15
N VAL A 247 -9.27 1.20 6.31
CA VAL A 247 -8.11 2.03 5.97
C VAL A 247 -7.81 2.93 7.17
N LYS A 248 -6.58 2.91 7.67
CA LYS A 248 -6.11 3.79 8.73
C LYS A 248 -5.89 5.20 8.21
N LEU A 249 -6.30 6.20 8.99
CA LEU A 249 -6.07 7.63 8.76
C LEU A 249 -5.43 8.27 10.01
N ASP A 250 -4.90 9.49 9.86
CA ASP A 250 -4.23 10.23 10.94
C ASP A 250 -5.20 11.08 11.75
N GLY A 251 -6.06 10.45 12.52
CA GLY A 251 -7.07 11.15 13.32
C GLY A 251 -7.35 10.52 14.67
N GLU A 252 -8.34 11.10 15.36
CA GLU A 252 -8.75 10.73 16.71
C GLU A 252 -10.21 10.26 16.82
N VAL A 253 -11.03 10.41 15.77
CA VAL A 253 -12.42 9.93 15.73
C VAL A 253 -12.48 8.67 14.87
N GLY A 254 -12.74 7.53 15.50
CA GLY A 254 -12.98 6.27 14.79
C GLY A 254 -14.34 6.30 14.11
N VAL A 255 -14.43 5.87 12.84
CA VAL A 255 -15.66 5.91 12.04
C VAL A 255 -16.00 4.51 11.54
N ILE A 256 -17.26 4.11 11.72
CA ILE A 256 -17.86 2.89 11.19
C ILE A 256 -19.16 3.25 10.49
N GLY A 257 -19.36 2.78 9.27
CA GLY A 257 -20.62 2.97 8.55
C GLY A 257 -20.96 1.82 7.63
N ASN A 258 -22.16 1.78 7.12
CA ASN A 258 -22.63 0.78 6.16
C ASN A 258 -22.76 1.38 4.76
N GLY A 259 -21.79 1.09 3.94
CA GLY A 259 -21.66 1.59 2.57
C GLY A 259 -20.59 2.68 2.44
N ALA A 260 -19.69 2.48 1.48
CA ALA A 260 -18.52 3.32 1.28
C ALA A 260 -18.84 4.81 1.11
N GLY A 261 -19.91 5.14 0.36
CA GLY A 261 -20.35 6.53 0.17
C GLY A 261 -20.77 7.22 1.45
N LEU A 262 -21.50 6.51 2.32
CA LEU A 262 -21.90 7.03 3.63
C LEU A 262 -20.69 7.24 4.55
N VAL A 263 -19.75 6.29 4.54
CA VAL A 263 -18.51 6.42 5.33
C VAL A 263 -17.72 7.63 4.85
N MET A 264 -17.49 7.80 3.55
CA MET A 264 -16.78 8.97 2.99
C MET A 264 -17.43 10.27 3.39
N SER A 265 -18.77 10.39 3.25
CA SER A 265 -19.52 11.57 3.68
C SER A 265 -19.40 11.80 5.19
N THR A 266 -19.41 10.73 6.01
CA THR A 266 -19.23 10.84 7.46
C THR A 266 -17.84 11.37 7.82
N LEU A 267 -16.79 10.94 7.12
CA LEU A 267 -15.43 11.47 7.31
C LEU A 267 -15.39 12.98 7.05
N ASP A 268 -16.03 13.44 5.97
CA ASP A 268 -16.08 14.87 5.61
C ASP A 268 -16.82 15.68 6.69
N VAL A 269 -17.94 15.17 7.21
CA VAL A 269 -18.69 15.86 8.28
C VAL A 269 -17.90 15.90 9.58
N VAL A 270 -17.21 14.83 9.95
CA VAL A 270 -16.30 14.82 11.12
C VAL A 270 -15.20 15.85 10.97
N ALA A 271 -14.59 15.94 9.78
CA ALA A 271 -13.57 16.94 9.47
C ALA A 271 -14.16 18.37 9.53
N GLY A 272 -15.37 18.58 9.02
CA GLY A 272 -16.11 19.85 9.12
C GLY A 272 -16.42 20.28 10.55
N CYS A 273 -16.52 19.34 11.50
CA CYS A 273 -16.68 19.61 12.94
C CYS A 273 -15.33 19.91 13.65
N GLY A 274 -14.22 20.00 12.92
CA GLY A 274 -12.91 20.35 13.46
C GLY A 274 -12.15 19.20 14.09
N ALA A 275 -12.60 17.95 13.93
CA ALA A 275 -11.89 16.75 14.34
C ALA A 275 -11.32 16.00 13.12
N ARG A 276 -10.36 15.10 13.34
CA ARG A 276 -9.79 14.29 12.25
C ARG A 276 -10.28 12.84 12.34
N PRO A 277 -10.81 12.27 11.24
CA PRO A 277 -11.16 10.86 11.19
C PRO A 277 -9.91 9.98 11.35
N ALA A 278 -10.00 8.93 12.17
CA ALA A 278 -8.90 8.00 12.45
C ALA A 278 -8.84 6.84 11.45
N ASN A 279 -9.94 6.55 10.77
CA ASN A 279 -10.05 5.45 9.83
C ASN A 279 -11.24 5.60 8.89
N PHE A 280 -11.19 4.90 7.78
CA PHE A 280 -12.34 4.49 7.00
C PHE A 280 -12.69 3.04 7.39
N LEU A 281 -13.94 2.72 7.67
CA LEU A 281 -14.42 1.36 7.85
C LEU A 281 -15.86 1.21 7.34
N ASP A 282 -15.99 0.48 6.25
CA ASP A 282 -17.27 0.06 5.69
C ASP A 282 -17.57 -1.38 6.09
N ILE A 283 -18.65 -1.58 6.84
CA ILE A 283 -19.12 -2.90 7.27
C ILE A 283 -20.07 -3.56 6.25
N GLY A 284 -20.32 -2.91 5.12
CA GLY A 284 -21.21 -3.39 4.07
C GLY A 284 -22.69 -3.38 4.45
N GLY A 285 -23.50 -3.91 3.55
CA GLY A 285 -24.96 -3.95 3.70
C GLY A 285 -25.49 -5.09 4.57
N GLY A 286 -24.63 -5.94 5.16
CA GLY A 286 -25.04 -7.15 5.91
C GLY A 286 -24.46 -7.19 7.33
N ALA A 287 -24.46 -6.07 8.05
CA ALA A 287 -23.86 -5.94 9.37
C ALA A 287 -24.48 -6.91 10.41
N SER A 288 -23.91 -8.12 10.50
CA SER A 288 -24.21 -9.04 11.59
C SER A 288 -23.56 -8.56 12.90
N ALA A 289 -24.03 -9.10 14.03
CA ALA A 289 -23.42 -8.85 15.35
C ALA A 289 -21.91 -9.13 15.36
N GLN A 290 -21.46 -10.15 14.63
CA GLN A 290 -20.04 -10.48 14.54
C GLN A 290 -19.25 -9.43 13.77
N VAL A 291 -19.75 -8.98 12.63
CA VAL A 291 -19.13 -7.92 11.81
C VAL A 291 -19.02 -6.62 12.60
N MET A 292 -20.06 -6.26 13.37
CA MET A 292 -20.04 -5.08 14.22
C MET A 292 -19.03 -5.23 15.38
N ALA A 293 -18.98 -6.38 16.05
CA ALA A 293 -18.01 -6.66 17.11
C ALA A 293 -16.58 -6.61 16.59
N ASP A 294 -16.35 -7.17 15.41
CA ASP A 294 -15.05 -7.17 14.75
C ASP A 294 -14.62 -5.76 14.34
N GLY A 295 -15.54 -4.97 13.77
CA GLY A 295 -15.29 -3.57 13.41
C GLY A 295 -14.96 -2.70 14.63
N LEU A 296 -15.79 -2.79 15.68
CA LEU A 296 -15.53 -2.08 16.95
C LEU A 296 -14.20 -2.51 17.58
N SER A 297 -13.89 -3.80 17.59
CA SER A 297 -12.61 -4.32 18.12
C SER A 297 -11.41 -3.76 17.38
N VAL A 298 -11.44 -3.68 16.06
CA VAL A 298 -10.34 -3.13 15.24
C VAL A 298 -10.16 -1.65 15.56
N VAL A 299 -11.24 -0.85 15.53
CA VAL A 299 -11.17 0.60 15.78
C VAL A 299 -10.77 0.92 17.23
N LEU A 300 -11.24 0.15 18.21
CA LEU A 300 -10.85 0.29 19.62
C LEU A 300 -9.38 -0.06 19.86
N GLY A 301 -8.81 -0.96 19.05
CA GLY A 301 -7.41 -1.35 19.09
C GLY A 301 -6.45 -0.26 18.64
N ASP A 302 -6.93 0.80 18.01
CA ASP A 302 -6.14 1.96 17.61
C ASP A 302 -5.94 2.92 18.81
N PRO A 303 -4.70 3.11 19.30
CA PRO A 303 -4.45 4.01 20.43
C PRO A 303 -4.70 5.49 20.10
N ALA A 304 -4.66 5.89 18.84
CA ALA A 304 -4.95 7.26 18.41
C ALA A 304 -6.43 7.62 18.53
N VAL A 305 -7.32 6.63 18.46
CA VAL A 305 -8.78 6.84 18.57
C VAL A 305 -9.15 7.23 20.00
N LYS A 306 -9.90 8.32 20.15
CA LYS A 306 -10.40 8.86 21.41
C LYS A 306 -11.91 8.76 21.57
N SER A 307 -12.64 8.78 20.45
CA SER A 307 -14.08 8.56 20.39
C SER A 307 -14.43 7.77 19.14
N LEU A 308 -15.59 7.11 19.12
CA LEU A 308 -16.11 6.37 17.98
C LEU A 308 -17.44 6.96 17.50
N LEU A 309 -17.63 6.96 16.19
CA LEU A 309 -18.89 7.25 15.52
C LEU A 309 -19.33 6.05 14.68
N VAL A 310 -20.48 5.47 15.03
CA VAL A 310 -21.17 4.49 14.19
C VAL A 310 -22.32 5.23 13.49
N ASN A 311 -22.22 5.39 12.18
CA ASN A 311 -23.25 6.03 11.36
C ASN A 311 -23.84 5.03 10.36
N VAL A 312 -25.09 4.67 10.56
CA VAL A 312 -25.80 3.68 9.75
C VAL A 312 -27.05 4.27 9.14
N PHE A 313 -27.24 4.02 7.85
CA PHE A 313 -28.48 4.22 7.15
C PHE A 313 -29.11 2.87 6.79
N GLY A 314 -30.23 2.56 7.39
CA GLY A 314 -30.98 1.33 7.15
C GLY A 314 -31.54 1.31 5.73
N GLY A 315 -31.00 0.41 4.93
CA GLY A 315 -31.44 0.09 3.57
C GLY A 315 -31.81 -1.41 3.49
N ILE A 316 -30.96 -2.19 2.82
CA ILE A 316 -31.06 -3.66 2.79
C ILE A 316 -30.91 -4.25 4.20
N THR A 317 -29.94 -3.73 4.97
CA THR A 317 -29.82 -4.04 6.40
C THR A 317 -30.62 -3.01 7.20
N ALA A 318 -31.61 -3.48 7.95
CA ALA A 318 -32.45 -2.61 8.78
C ALA A 318 -31.73 -2.20 10.08
N CYS A 319 -32.08 -1.04 10.62
CA CYS A 319 -31.41 -0.47 11.80
C CYS A 319 -31.60 -1.28 13.09
N ASP A 320 -32.71 -2.02 13.23
CA ASP A 320 -32.94 -2.93 14.35
C ASP A 320 -31.91 -4.06 14.39
N ALA A 321 -31.62 -4.69 13.23
CA ALA A 321 -30.57 -5.72 13.14
C ALA A 321 -29.18 -5.17 13.47
N VAL A 322 -28.91 -3.91 13.11
CA VAL A 322 -27.65 -3.24 13.46
C VAL A 322 -27.59 -2.94 14.96
N ALA A 323 -28.68 -2.45 15.55
CA ALA A 323 -28.77 -2.18 16.99
C ALA A 323 -28.56 -3.46 17.82
N ASP A 324 -29.19 -4.57 17.42
CA ASP A 324 -28.94 -5.90 18.00
C ASP A 324 -27.46 -6.29 17.87
N GLY A 325 -26.87 -6.05 16.70
CA GLY A 325 -25.46 -6.27 16.45
C GLY A 325 -24.55 -5.48 17.40
N ILE A 326 -24.83 -4.18 17.59
CA ILE A 326 -24.10 -3.30 18.53
C ILE A 326 -24.25 -3.83 19.96
N THR A 327 -25.47 -4.15 20.39
CA THR A 327 -25.77 -4.64 21.74
C THR A 327 -25.02 -5.95 22.02
N GLN A 328 -25.07 -6.90 21.10
CA GLN A 328 -24.33 -8.16 21.22
C GLN A 328 -22.83 -7.96 21.19
N ALA A 329 -22.32 -7.01 20.38
CA ALA A 329 -20.90 -6.66 20.34
C ALA A 329 -20.43 -6.11 21.69
N LEU A 330 -21.20 -5.19 22.29
CA LEU A 330 -20.91 -4.61 23.62
C LEU A 330 -20.95 -5.64 24.74
N GLY A 331 -21.70 -6.73 24.59
CA GLY A 331 -21.65 -7.88 25.49
C GLY A 331 -20.40 -8.75 25.37
N ARG A 332 -19.65 -8.65 24.25
CA ARG A 332 -18.46 -9.46 23.96
C ARG A 332 -17.15 -8.67 24.12
N ILE A 333 -17.18 -7.37 23.92
CA ILE A 333 -16.02 -6.49 24.00
C ILE A 333 -16.19 -5.48 25.13
N ARG A 334 -15.06 -5.07 25.73
CA ARG A 334 -15.07 -3.95 26.68
C ARG A 334 -14.96 -2.65 25.92
N LEU A 335 -16.03 -1.86 25.90
CA LEU A 335 -16.00 -0.51 25.38
C LEU A 335 -15.16 0.38 26.33
N THR A 336 -14.07 0.95 25.85
CA THR A 336 -13.13 1.76 26.64
C THR A 336 -13.14 3.22 26.25
N LYS A 337 -13.82 3.56 25.16
CA LYS A 337 -13.89 4.91 24.59
C LYS A 337 -15.35 5.28 24.31
N PRO A 338 -15.73 6.57 24.33
CA PRO A 338 -17.08 6.99 24.01
C PRO A 338 -17.51 6.54 22.60
N LEU A 339 -18.73 6.06 22.49
CA LEU A 339 -19.37 5.61 21.25
C LEU A 339 -20.62 6.44 20.98
N VAL A 340 -20.64 7.16 19.86
CA VAL A 340 -21.81 7.85 19.35
C VAL A 340 -22.44 7.01 18.25
N VAL A 341 -23.74 6.76 18.33
CA VAL A 341 -24.48 5.98 17.34
C VAL A 341 -25.54 6.83 16.67
N ARG A 342 -25.58 6.80 15.36
CA ARG A 342 -26.67 7.37 14.55
C ARG A 342 -27.26 6.27 13.69
N LEU A 343 -28.57 6.03 13.89
CA LEU A 343 -29.39 5.12 13.10
C LEU A 343 -30.46 5.92 12.38
N ASP A 344 -30.57 5.76 11.06
CA ASP A 344 -31.61 6.38 10.23
C ASP A 344 -32.04 5.40 9.11
N GLY A 345 -33.13 5.66 8.42
CA GLY A 345 -33.70 4.79 7.40
C GLY A 345 -34.60 3.69 7.99
N ASN A 346 -34.58 2.51 7.35
CA ASN A 346 -35.50 1.40 7.69
C ASN A 346 -35.31 0.93 9.14
N ASN A 347 -36.42 0.86 9.88
CA ASN A 347 -36.52 0.44 11.29
C ASN A 347 -35.64 1.26 12.26
N ALA A 348 -35.35 2.54 11.92
CA ALA A 348 -34.49 3.38 12.76
C ALA A 348 -35.06 3.61 14.17
N GLU A 349 -36.39 3.81 14.32
CA GLU A 349 -37.03 3.99 15.61
C GLU A 349 -36.90 2.71 16.48
N LEU A 350 -37.15 1.56 15.88
CA LEU A 350 -36.98 0.27 16.56
C LEU A 350 -35.52 0.04 16.98
N GLY A 351 -34.56 0.33 16.09
CA GLY A 351 -33.14 0.23 16.40
C GLY A 351 -32.72 1.14 17.56
N ARG A 352 -33.23 2.39 17.60
CA ARG A 352 -32.97 3.30 18.71
C ARG A 352 -33.59 2.79 20.04
N ALA A 353 -34.79 2.24 19.98
CA ALA A 353 -35.44 1.64 21.16
C ALA A 353 -34.65 0.46 21.72
N ILE A 354 -34.11 -0.40 20.86
CA ILE A 354 -33.25 -1.54 21.28
C ILE A 354 -32.00 -1.02 22.03
N LEU A 355 -31.36 0.03 21.53
CA LEU A 355 -30.20 0.63 22.22
C LEU A 355 -30.58 1.30 23.55
N ASP A 356 -31.78 1.90 23.66
CA ASP A 356 -32.28 2.49 24.90
C ASP A 356 -32.62 1.44 25.95
N GLU A 357 -33.10 0.26 25.54
CA GLU A 357 -33.33 -0.88 26.42
C GLU A 357 -32.04 -1.54 26.94
N HIS A 358 -30.91 -1.30 26.26
CA HIS A 358 -29.59 -1.81 26.63
C HIS A 358 -28.58 -0.68 26.86
N PRO A 359 -28.81 0.18 27.89
CA PRO A 359 -27.99 1.37 28.09
C PRO A 359 -26.54 0.99 28.45
N HIS A 360 -25.59 1.73 27.87
CA HIS A 360 -24.18 1.62 28.22
C HIS A 360 -23.62 3.03 28.56
N PRO A 361 -22.83 3.20 29.65
CA PRO A 361 -22.38 4.52 30.11
C PRO A 361 -21.59 5.32 29.08
N LEU A 362 -20.95 4.66 28.12
CA LEU A 362 -20.15 5.27 27.07
C LEU A 362 -20.86 5.32 25.71
N LEU A 363 -22.14 4.93 25.61
CA LEU A 363 -22.92 4.97 24.38
C LEU A 363 -23.90 6.15 24.42
N GLU A 364 -23.86 6.98 23.40
CA GLU A 364 -24.81 8.07 23.19
C GLU A 364 -25.47 7.94 21.82
N GLN A 365 -26.76 8.23 21.72
CA GLN A 365 -27.48 8.27 20.45
C GLN A 365 -27.64 9.69 19.92
N ARG A 366 -27.61 9.88 18.61
CA ARG A 366 -27.94 11.11 17.91
C ARG A 366 -28.81 10.81 16.71
N THR A 367 -29.72 11.70 16.36
CA THR A 367 -30.69 11.49 15.29
C THR A 367 -30.19 11.99 13.93
N THR A 368 -29.26 12.93 13.90
CA THR A 368 -28.68 13.48 12.66
C THR A 368 -27.21 13.15 12.53
N MET A 369 -26.70 13.06 11.30
CA MET A 369 -25.29 12.81 11.03
C MET A 369 -24.42 13.95 11.57
N ASP A 370 -24.82 15.21 11.33
CA ASP A 370 -24.09 16.39 11.84
C ASP A 370 -24.02 16.40 13.37
N GLY A 371 -25.13 16.13 14.04
CA GLY A 371 -25.17 16.08 15.52
C GLY A 371 -24.36 14.91 16.09
N ALA A 372 -24.28 13.78 15.36
CA ALA A 372 -23.46 12.64 15.76
C ALA A 372 -21.96 12.92 15.57
N ALA A 373 -21.58 13.51 14.44
CA ALA A 373 -20.20 13.89 14.16
C ALA A 373 -19.70 14.99 15.12
N GLN A 374 -20.52 16.03 15.34
CA GLN A 374 -20.22 17.09 16.31
C GLN A 374 -19.96 16.49 17.69
N ARG A 375 -20.84 15.58 18.14
CA ARG A 375 -20.70 14.98 19.46
C ARG A 375 -19.48 14.09 19.58
N ALA A 376 -19.16 13.30 18.56
CA ALA A 376 -17.95 12.49 18.52
C ALA A 376 -16.68 13.36 18.56
N ALA A 377 -16.66 14.48 17.84
CA ALA A 377 -15.57 15.46 17.86
C ALA A 377 -15.36 16.09 19.26
N GLU A 378 -16.45 16.51 19.93
CA GLU A 378 -16.41 17.04 21.29
C GLU A 378 -15.83 16.01 22.28
N LEU A 379 -16.27 14.76 22.21
CA LEU A 379 -15.79 13.68 23.07
C LEU A 379 -14.31 13.37 22.84
N ALA A 380 -13.85 13.40 21.59
CA ALA A 380 -12.44 13.22 21.26
C ALA A 380 -11.56 14.34 21.85
N THR A 381 -12.02 15.59 21.77
CA THR A 381 -11.32 16.77 22.31
C THR A 381 -11.27 16.75 23.83
N SER A 382 -12.38 16.39 24.49
CA SER A 382 -12.47 16.34 25.96
C SER A 382 -11.55 15.27 26.55
N ALA A 383 -11.39 14.13 25.86
CA ALA A 383 -10.45 13.07 26.25
C ALA A 383 -8.97 13.52 26.12
N ALA A 384 -8.67 14.46 25.21
CA ALA A 384 -7.33 15.02 25.05
C ALA A 384 -6.93 15.98 26.20
N THR A 385 -7.91 16.59 26.88
CA THR A 385 -7.68 17.54 27.96
C THR A 385 -7.55 16.83 29.32
N ALA A 386 -7.98 15.58 29.42
CA ALA A 386 -7.98 14.78 30.65
C ALA A 386 -6.77 13.81 30.77
N ALA A 387 -5.93 13.71 29.72
CA ALA A 387 -4.71 12.89 29.66
C ALA A 387 -3.44 13.75 29.73
#